data_77fc4badf6d76bd43616d9c2c0177f6b
#
_entry.id   77fc4badf6d76bd43616d9c2c0177f6b
#
_cell.length_a   1.000
_cell.length_b   1.000
_cell.length_c   1.000
_cell.angle_alpha   90.00
_cell.angle_beta   90.00
_cell.angle_gamma   90.00
#
_symmetry.space_group_name_H-M   'P 1'
#
loop_
_entity.id
_entity.type
_entity.pdbx_description
1 polymer ?
#
loop_
_entity_poly.entity_id
_entity_poly.type
_entity_poly.pdbx_seq_one_letter_code
_entity_poly.pdbx_strand_id
1 'polypeptide(L)'
;MAIDPDYLLAREWPEITHRYTEKDSMLYALGVGLGRDPLSQDELRFVYEDGLKVVPTQAVTLAHPGFWAAEKDINLDWVKLLHLGQEIIWHQPLPTAGEVAATELEVAQRAVAVQ
;
A
#
# COMPACT_ATOMS: atom_id res chain seq x y z
N MET A 1 22.67 -2.76 14.04
CA MET A 1 21.88 -3.99 14.07
C MET A 1 21.65 -4.44 12.65
N ALA A 2 21.88 -5.70 12.40
CA ALA A 2 21.69 -6.28 11.07
C ALA A 2 20.29 -6.92 11.00
N ILE A 3 19.65 -6.85 9.83
CA ILE A 3 18.44 -7.60 9.54
C ILE A 3 18.80 -9.08 9.47
N ASP A 4 17.99 -9.92 10.08
CA ASP A 4 18.08 -11.38 9.96
C ASP A 4 17.09 -11.83 8.86
N PRO A 5 17.58 -12.14 7.65
CA PRO A 5 16.72 -12.54 6.55
C PRO A 5 15.97 -13.84 6.80
N ASP A 6 16.63 -14.81 7.42
CA ASP A 6 16.03 -16.12 7.67
C ASP A 6 14.87 -16.01 8.67
N TYR A 7 15.04 -15.19 9.70
CA TYR A 7 13.98 -14.90 10.65
C TYR A 7 12.78 -14.24 9.98
N LEU A 8 13.01 -13.22 9.16
CA LEU A 8 11.93 -12.50 8.46
C LEU A 8 11.15 -13.40 7.51
N LEU A 9 11.85 -14.29 6.80
CA LEU A 9 11.20 -15.21 5.86
C LEU A 9 10.41 -16.31 6.57
N ALA A 10 10.85 -16.72 7.76
CA ALA A 10 10.18 -17.75 8.56
C ALA A 10 9.07 -17.19 9.46
N ARG A 11 9.04 -15.87 9.66
CA ARG A 11 8.07 -15.21 10.54
C ARG A 11 6.66 -15.38 10.00
N GLU A 12 5.72 -15.66 10.89
CA GLU A 12 4.30 -15.64 10.55
C GLU A 12 3.80 -14.21 10.42
N TRP A 13 3.23 -13.92 9.26
CA TRP A 13 2.63 -12.63 8.96
C TRP A 13 1.11 -12.78 8.96
N PRO A 14 0.38 -12.08 9.85
CA PRO A 14 -1.07 -12.20 9.89
C PRO A 14 -1.69 -11.65 8.61
N GLU A 15 -2.73 -12.32 8.12
CA GLU A 15 -3.57 -11.77 7.07
C GLU A 15 -4.38 -10.60 7.60
N ILE A 16 -4.37 -9.50 6.89
CA ILE A 16 -5.12 -8.30 7.23
C ILE A 16 -6.22 -8.13 6.21
N THR A 17 -7.45 -8.01 6.69
CA THR A 17 -8.62 -7.75 5.86
C THR A 17 -9.00 -6.28 5.99
N HIS A 18 -9.22 -5.62 4.87
CA HIS A 18 -9.58 -4.21 4.80
C HIS A 18 -10.73 -4.00 3.83
N ARG A 19 -11.78 -3.38 4.30
CA ARG A 19 -12.89 -2.92 3.46
C ARG A 19 -12.70 -1.44 3.16
N TYR A 20 -12.77 -1.09 1.88
CA TYR A 20 -12.68 0.30 1.43
C TYR A 20 -13.87 0.65 0.55
N THR A 21 -14.21 1.93 0.52
CA THR A 21 -15.37 2.47 -0.18
C THR A 21 -14.94 3.37 -1.34
N GLU A 22 -15.89 3.75 -2.19
CA GLU A 22 -15.66 4.74 -3.24
C GLU A 22 -15.17 6.08 -2.67
N LYS A 23 -15.64 6.45 -1.48
CA LYS A 23 -15.15 7.64 -0.77
C LYS A 23 -13.65 7.53 -0.47
N ASP A 24 -13.17 6.37 -0.04
CA ASP A 24 -11.76 6.14 0.20
C ASP A 24 -10.94 6.30 -1.08
N SER A 25 -11.46 5.80 -2.20
CA SER A 25 -10.81 5.90 -3.50
C SER A 25 -10.73 7.34 -4.00
N MET A 26 -11.79 8.12 -3.83
CA MET A 26 -11.79 9.55 -4.14
C MET A 26 -10.83 10.33 -3.24
N LEU A 27 -10.82 10.02 -1.95
CA LEU A 27 -9.93 10.67 -0.97
C LEU A 27 -8.46 10.41 -1.29
N TYR A 28 -8.13 9.17 -1.66
CA TYR A 28 -6.78 8.84 -2.10
C TYR A 28 -6.37 9.64 -3.34
N ALA A 29 -7.25 9.72 -4.34
CA ALA A 29 -7.00 10.46 -5.57
C ALA A 29 -6.74 11.95 -5.28
N LEU A 30 -7.54 12.56 -4.41
CA LEU A 30 -7.32 13.93 -3.95
C LEU A 30 -5.96 14.07 -3.24
N GLY A 31 -5.60 13.11 -2.41
CA GLY A 31 -4.35 13.12 -1.67
C GLY A 31 -3.10 13.09 -2.54
N VAL A 32 -3.15 12.43 -3.70
CA VAL A 32 -2.04 12.40 -4.66
C VAL A 32 -2.11 13.53 -5.68
N GLY A 33 -3.08 14.43 -5.55
CA GLY A 33 -3.16 15.69 -6.30
C GLY A 33 -4.06 15.69 -7.52
N LEU A 34 -4.90 14.66 -7.71
CA LEU A 34 -5.91 14.68 -8.77
C LEU A 34 -7.08 15.59 -8.39
N GLY A 35 -7.74 16.16 -9.38
CA GLY A 35 -8.85 17.10 -9.17
C GLY A 35 -8.41 18.54 -8.89
N ARG A 36 -7.15 18.86 -9.02
CA ARG A 36 -6.65 20.25 -8.89
C ARG A 36 -7.20 21.16 -9.98
N ASP A 37 -7.33 20.65 -11.20
CA ASP A 37 -7.99 21.34 -12.28
C ASP A 37 -9.44 20.89 -12.35
N PRO A 38 -10.40 21.73 -11.90
CA PRO A 38 -11.82 21.38 -11.89
C PRO A 38 -12.44 21.24 -13.28
N LEU A 39 -11.71 21.60 -14.33
CA LEU A 39 -12.14 21.49 -15.72
C LEU A 39 -11.53 20.28 -16.44
N SER A 40 -10.56 19.62 -15.83
CA SER A 40 -9.93 18.43 -16.42
C SER A 40 -10.80 17.19 -16.25
N GLN A 41 -11.38 16.72 -17.34
CA GLN A 41 -12.17 15.48 -17.34
C GLN A 41 -11.31 14.26 -16.98
N ASP A 42 -10.05 14.28 -17.34
CA ASP A 42 -9.11 13.19 -17.03
C ASP A 42 -8.83 13.07 -15.53
N GLU A 43 -8.78 14.19 -14.82
CA GLU A 43 -8.62 14.18 -13.36
C GLU A 43 -9.95 13.93 -12.63
N LEU A 44 -11.05 14.50 -13.10
CA LEU A 44 -12.37 14.41 -12.45
C LEU A 44 -12.88 12.97 -12.36
N ARG A 45 -12.53 12.09 -13.30
CA ARG A 45 -12.93 10.68 -13.27
C ARG A 45 -12.45 9.92 -12.02
N PHE A 46 -11.45 10.43 -11.31
CA PHE A 46 -10.91 9.84 -10.09
C PHE A 46 -11.45 10.45 -8.81
N VAL A 47 -12.11 11.60 -8.88
CA VAL A 47 -12.56 12.37 -7.71
C VAL A 47 -14.07 12.65 -7.72
N TYR A 48 -14.79 12.15 -8.71
CA TYR A 48 -16.24 12.33 -8.87
C TYR A 48 -16.91 10.95 -8.91
N GLU A 49 -18.03 10.81 -8.21
CA GLU A 49 -18.70 9.54 -7.99
C GLU A 49 -19.34 8.93 -9.25
N ASP A 50 -19.69 9.73 -10.24
CA ASP A 50 -20.28 9.23 -11.48
C ASP A 50 -19.20 8.76 -12.44
N GLY A 51 -19.23 7.45 -12.76
CA GLY A 51 -18.20 6.83 -13.59
C GLY A 51 -16.83 6.79 -12.94
N LEU A 52 -16.77 6.71 -11.62
CA LEU A 52 -15.55 6.74 -10.83
C LEU A 52 -14.54 5.70 -11.30
N LYS A 53 -13.28 6.12 -11.41
CA LYS A 53 -12.12 5.26 -11.59
C LYS A 53 -11.22 5.32 -10.36
N VAL A 54 -10.52 4.24 -10.09
CA VAL A 54 -9.57 4.16 -8.99
C VAL A 54 -8.15 4.43 -9.51
N VAL A 55 -7.37 5.14 -8.70
CA VAL A 55 -5.92 5.27 -8.95
C VAL A 55 -5.24 3.95 -8.54
N PRO A 56 -4.60 3.23 -9.47
CA PRO A 56 -4.08 1.88 -9.18
C PRO A 56 -3.09 1.83 -8.03
N THR A 57 -2.31 2.88 -7.82
CA THR A 57 -1.33 2.96 -6.73
C THR A 57 -1.96 2.97 -5.34
N GLN A 58 -3.27 3.18 -5.24
CA GLN A 58 -4.00 3.05 -3.97
C GLN A 58 -3.80 1.67 -3.33
N ALA A 59 -3.53 0.64 -4.13
CA ALA A 59 -3.30 -0.72 -3.64
C ALA A 59 -2.25 -0.77 -2.52
N VAL A 60 -1.25 0.10 -2.53
CA VAL A 60 -0.20 0.12 -1.49
C VAL A 60 -0.70 0.62 -0.13
N THR A 61 -1.84 1.27 -0.08
CA THR A 61 -2.44 1.80 1.16
C THR A 61 -3.48 0.85 1.75
N LEU A 62 -3.95 -0.12 0.96
CA LEU A 62 -4.99 -1.05 1.38
C LEU A 62 -4.41 -2.17 2.22
N ALA A 63 -5.14 -2.53 3.29
CA ALA A 63 -4.73 -3.57 4.23
C ALA A 63 -3.32 -3.35 4.80
N HIS A 64 -2.97 -2.09 5.05
CA HIS A 64 -1.66 -1.73 5.59
C HIS A 64 -1.54 -2.21 7.04
N PRO A 65 -0.54 -3.02 7.36
CA PRO A 65 -0.44 -3.67 8.68
C PRO A 65 0.19 -2.80 9.76
N GLY A 66 0.50 -1.55 9.44
CA GLY A 66 1.28 -0.69 10.32
C GLY A 66 2.78 -0.74 10.02
N PHE A 67 3.57 -0.22 10.92
CA PHE A 67 5.03 -0.14 10.73
C PHE A 67 5.74 -1.33 11.38
N TRP A 68 5.70 -2.48 10.72
CA TRP A 68 6.25 -3.74 11.24
C TRP A 68 7.76 -3.66 11.57
N ALA A 69 8.51 -2.79 10.88
CA ALA A 69 9.95 -2.64 11.12
C ALA A 69 10.28 -2.12 12.54
N ALA A 70 9.30 -1.51 13.23
CA ALA A 70 9.44 -1.05 14.61
C ALA A 70 9.10 -2.14 15.65
N GLU A 71 8.64 -3.31 15.22
CA GLU A 71 8.32 -4.39 16.12
C GLU A 71 9.60 -4.94 16.78
N LYS A 72 9.49 -5.26 18.08
CA LYS A 72 10.67 -5.59 18.90
C LYS A 72 11.39 -6.85 18.45
N ASP A 73 10.64 -7.82 17.93
CA ASP A 73 11.19 -9.09 17.47
C ASP A 73 11.98 -8.96 16.17
N ILE A 74 11.73 -7.91 15.40
CA ILE A 74 12.48 -7.62 14.17
C ILE A 74 13.90 -7.14 14.46
N ASN A 75 14.10 -6.49 15.61
CA ASN A 75 15.42 -6.03 16.08
C ASN A 75 16.15 -5.13 15.06
N LEU A 76 15.40 -4.24 14.42
CA LEU A 76 15.91 -3.29 13.44
C LEU A 76 15.98 -1.89 14.03
N ASP A 77 17.04 -1.14 13.72
CA ASP A 77 17.11 0.29 14.02
C ASP A 77 16.26 1.07 12.99
N TRP A 78 14.95 1.00 13.17
CA TRP A 78 13.97 1.54 12.23
C TRP A 78 14.07 3.06 12.05
N VAL A 79 14.68 3.77 13.00
CA VAL A 79 14.91 5.22 12.89
C VAL A 79 15.84 5.56 11.73
N LYS A 80 16.71 4.63 11.36
CA LYS A 80 17.63 4.76 10.22
C LYS A 80 17.10 4.18 8.92
N LEU A 81 15.87 3.65 8.95
CA LEU A 81 15.25 3.07 7.78
C LEU A 81 14.77 4.15 6.81
N LEU A 82 15.11 4.01 5.53
CA LEU A 82 14.66 4.88 4.47
C LEU A 82 13.96 4.05 3.40
N HIS A 83 12.73 4.44 3.05
CA HIS A 83 11.99 3.82 1.94
C HIS A 83 12.50 4.38 0.61
N LEU A 84 13.27 3.60 -0.14
CA LEU A 84 13.90 4.04 -1.38
C LEU A 84 13.05 3.82 -2.62
N GLY A 85 12.14 2.89 -2.60
CA GLY A 85 11.33 2.56 -3.76
C GLY A 85 10.17 1.64 -3.46
N GLN A 86 9.23 1.60 -4.39
CA GLN A 86 8.06 0.75 -4.36
C GLN A 86 7.83 0.17 -5.74
N GLU A 87 7.60 -1.13 -5.82
CA GLU A 87 7.17 -1.79 -7.04
C GLU A 87 5.80 -2.43 -6.80
N ILE A 88 4.93 -2.32 -7.80
CA ILE A 88 3.58 -2.88 -7.73
C ILE A 88 3.32 -3.67 -9.00
N ILE A 89 2.77 -4.88 -8.86
CA ILE A 89 2.32 -5.69 -9.98
C ILE A 89 0.82 -5.91 -9.80
N TRP A 90 0.02 -5.41 -10.73
CA TRP A 90 -1.43 -5.61 -10.74
C TRP A 90 -1.76 -6.81 -11.62
N HIS A 91 -2.29 -7.86 -11.02
CA HIS A 91 -2.78 -9.02 -11.77
C HIS A 91 -4.21 -8.81 -12.28
N GLN A 92 -4.95 -7.93 -11.64
CA GLN A 92 -6.31 -7.52 -11.99
C GLN A 92 -6.48 -6.03 -11.70
N PRO A 93 -7.42 -5.34 -12.40
CA PRO A 93 -7.77 -3.98 -12.05
C PRO A 93 -8.29 -3.89 -10.61
N LEU A 94 -7.85 -2.85 -9.90
CA LEU A 94 -8.36 -2.59 -8.55
C LEU A 94 -9.78 -2.05 -8.66
N PRO A 95 -10.78 -2.64 -7.98
CA PRO A 95 -12.12 -2.08 -7.95
C PRO A 95 -12.18 -0.78 -7.17
N THR A 96 -13.19 0.04 -7.43
CA THR A 96 -13.38 1.34 -6.75
C THR A 96 -13.81 1.21 -5.31
N ALA A 97 -14.35 0.06 -4.94
CA ALA A 97 -14.73 -0.32 -3.57
C ALA A 97 -14.64 -1.83 -3.43
N GLY A 98 -14.43 -2.31 -2.23
CA GLY A 98 -14.38 -3.75 -1.99
C GLY A 98 -13.73 -4.13 -0.68
N GLU A 99 -13.41 -5.41 -0.57
CA GLU A 99 -12.67 -5.96 0.55
C GLU A 99 -11.42 -6.65 0.02
N VAL A 100 -10.29 -6.35 0.62
CA VAL A 100 -9.01 -6.93 0.27
C VAL A 100 -8.40 -7.64 1.48
N ALA A 101 -7.67 -8.72 1.21
CA ALA A 101 -6.87 -9.41 2.19
C ALA A 101 -5.41 -9.36 1.77
N ALA A 102 -4.53 -9.07 2.70
CA ALA A 102 -3.10 -8.93 2.42
C ALA A 102 -2.24 -9.59 3.50
N THR A 103 -1.07 -10.07 3.07
CA THR A 103 -0.01 -10.53 3.95
C THR A 103 1.28 -9.78 3.64
N GLU A 104 2.15 -9.64 4.62
CA GLU A 104 3.41 -8.90 4.46
C GLU A 104 4.58 -9.73 3.93
N LEU A 105 4.39 -11.01 3.65
CA LEU A 105 5.48 -11.90 3.26
C LEU A 105 6.30 -11.36 2.08
N GLU A 106 5.63 -10.84 1.06
CA GLU A 106 6.32 -10.27 -0.10
C GLU A 106 7.12 -9.01 0.24
N VAL A 107 6.60 -8.18 1.12
CA VAL A 107 7.30 -6.97 1.59
C VAL A 107 8.56 -7.35 2.35
N ALA A 108 8.48 -8.33 3.23
CA ALA A 108 9.63 -8.84 3.97
C ALA A 108 10.70 -9.43 3.04
N GLN A 109 10.31 -10.20 2.04
CA GLN A 109 11.23 -10.76 1.05
C GLN A 109 11.98 -9.67 0.28
N ARG A 110 11.31 -8.57 -0.09
CA ARG A 110 11.92 -7.45 -0.79
C ARG A 110 12.83 -6.62 0.10
N ALA A 111 12.47 -6.40 1.35
CA ALA A 111 13.34 -5.72 2.31
C ALA A 111 14.67 -6.44 2.51
N VAL A 112 14.66 -7.77 2.43
CA VAL A 112 15.87 -8.61 2.51
C VAL A 112 16.75 -8.49 1.26
N ALA A 113 16.15 -8.27 0.09
CA ALA A 113 16.87 -8.19 -1.18
C ALA A 113 17.62 -6.88 -1.41
N VAL A 114 17.40 -5.86 -0.59
CA VAL A 114 17.94 -4.50 -0.77
C VAL A 114 19.20 -4.22 0.07
N GLN A 115 19.76 -5.21 0.71
CA GLN A 115 21.01 -5.06 1.48
C GLN A 115 22.26 -5.02 0.61
#